data_6eeaf865de315fa84aac1151ca19b25f
#
_entry.id   6eeaf865de315fa84aac1151ca19b25f
#
_cell.length_a   1.000
_cell.length_b   1.000
_cell.length_c   1.000
_cell.angle_alpha   90.00
_cell.angle_beta   90.00
_cell.angle_gamma   90.00
#
_symmetry.space_group_name_H-M   'P 1'
#
loop_
_entity.id
_entity.type
_entity.pdbx_description
1 polymer ?
#
loop_
_entity_poly.entity_id
_entity_poly.type
_entity_poly.pdbx_seq_one_letter_code
_entity_poly.pdbx_strand_id
1 'polypeptide(L)'
;FILIFGFSYSQSIRINEVAASNSIFLDEDGDTPDWIELYNYGNSQISLNNWSLTDILDNDNPWTFPNITIDPNEYLLVWASNKDRSGITYARTLINEGDSFRYEIPNENTELDWMDPGFDDDEWSIGNSGCGYSDGDDNTNIASGTLAVYLRKSFTIEDVSEINSLVLDVDYDDGFVAYINGTEVARANINGTPPAYNSTTQIDHEAQMYNGGIPDRFLINNYEDLLVNGNNVFSIQVHNISDTSSDMTIIPFLSAIYESETSEGVSPPDILGFQGQSFMHTDFRLSSSGESVYLNDPLGNLVDSITFGALPSNISYGVSFENDIYVAYQNPTPGEQNDNF
;
A
#
# COMPACT_ATOMS: atom_id res chain seq x y z
N PHE A 1 9.87 -18.25 -54.11
CA PHE A 1 8.84 -18.48 -53.13
C PHE A 1 9.52 -18.55 -51.75
N ILE A 2 9.44 -17.48 -51.00
CA ILE A 2 9.87 -17.45 -49.58
C ILE A 2 8.62 -17.78 -48.78
N LEU A 3 8.57 -18.98 -48.15
CA LEU A 3 7.58 -19.28 -47.16
C LEU A 3 7.97 -18.53 -45.88
N ILE A 4 7.23 -17.47 -45.57
CA ILE A 4 7.26 -16.83 -44.24
C ILE A 4 6.37 -17.71 -43.37
N PHE A 5 6.99 -18.54 -42.52
CA PHE A 5 6.27 -19.16 -41.41
C PHE A 5 5.99 -18.06 -40.36
N GLY A 6 4.81 -17.51 -40.40
CA GLY A 6 4.29 -16.74 -39.29
C GLY A 6 4.09 -17.69 -38.12
N PHE A 7 4.96 -17.64 -37.12
CA PHE A 7 4.67 -18.20 -35.82
C PHE A 7 3.58 -17.34 -35.20
N SER A 8 2.34 -17.83 -35.24
CA SER A 8 1.29 -17.32 -34.37
C SER A 8 1.65 -17.78 -32.95
N TYR A 9 2.30 -16.92 -32.19
CA TYR A 9 2.38 -17.15 -30.74
C TYR A 9 0.95 -16.99 -30.22
N SER A 10 0.36 -18.09 -29.78
CA SER A 10 -0.81 -18.03 -28.89
C SER A 10 -0.36 -17.28 -27.64
N GLN A 11 -0.80 -16.05 -27.52
CA GLN A 11 -0.48 -15.22 -26.34
C GLN A 11 -1.29 -15.79 -25.19
N SER A 12 -0.59 -16.26 -24.16
CA SER A 12 -1.17 -16.94 -23.00
C SER A 12 -1.47 -15.94 -21.90
N ILE A 13 -2.15 -14.84 -22.23
CA ILE A 13 -2.57 -13.79 -21.31
C ILE A 13 -4.08 -13.57 -21.44
N ARG A 14 -4.74 -13.29 -20.34
CA ARG A 14 -6.18 -12.98 -20.31
C ARG A 14 -6.50 -11.91 -19.27
N ILE A 15 -7.66 -11.31 -19.40
CA ILE A 15 -8.31 -10.56 -18.32
C ILE A 15 -8.88 -11.60 -17.34
N ASN A 16 -8.30 -11.68 -16.15
CA ASN A 16 -8.62 -12.70 -15.16
C ASN A 16 -9.82 -12.32 -14.31
N GLU A 17 -9.86 -11.08 -13.84
CA GLU A 17 -10.88 -10.60 -12.92
C GLU A 17 -11.09 -9.09 -13.08
N VAL A 18 -12.30 -8.59 -12.83
CA VAL A 18 -12.63 -7.15 -12.78
C VAL A 18 -13.55 -6.85 -11.62
N ALA A 19 -13.38 -5.67 -11.01
CA ALA A 19 -14.27 -5.16 -9.98
C ALA A 19 -14.68 -3.71 -10.30
N ALA A 20 -15.96 -3.51 -10.58
CA ALA A 20 -16.54 -2.23 -11.03
C ALA A 20 -17.25 -1.46 -9.90
N SER A 21 -17.00 -1.79 -8.66
CA SER A 21 -17.47 -1.06 -7.46
C SER A 21 -16.69 -1.53 -6.24
N ASN A 22 -15.40 -1.15 -6.17
CA ASN A 22 -14.51 -1.47 -5.07
C ASN A 22 -14.67 -0.46 -3.93
N SER A 23 -14.65 -0.93 -2.68
CA SER A 23 -14.56 -0.10 -1.48
C SER A 23 -13.68 -0.73 -0.37
N ILE A 24 -12.90 -1.74 -0.73
CA ILE A 24 -12.05 -2.51 0.21
C ILE A 24 -10.57 -2.32 -0.14
N PHE A 25 -10.21 -2.53 -1.42
CA PHE A 25 -8.82 -2.48 -1.84
C PHE A 25 -8.44 -1.05 -2.16
N LEU A 26 -7.39 -0.57 -1.51
CA LEU A 26 -6.86 0.78 -1.66
C LEU A 26 -5.78 0.80 -2.74
N ASP A 27 -5.76 1.87 -3.54
CA ASP A 27 -4.60 2.21 -4.35
C ASP A 27 -3.53 2.93 -3.51
N GLU A 28 -2.43 3.32 -4.12
CA GLU A 28 -1.34 4.04 -3.45
C GLU A 28 -1.73 5.46 -2.96
N ASP A 29 -2.80 6.02 -3.49
CA ASP A 29 -3.34 7.31 -3.05
C ASP A 29 -4.34 7.17 -1.89
N GLY A 30 -4.63 5.94 -1.46
CA GLY A 30 -5.64 5.64 -0.44
C GLY A 30 -7.09 5.72 -0.94
N ASP A 31 -7.28 5.79 -2.26
CA ASP A 31 -8.60 5.68 -2.89
C ASP A 31 -8.99 4.21 -3.08
N THR A 32 -10.27 3.96 -3.34
CA THR A 32 -10.79 2.62 -3.66
C THR A 32 -11.31 2.57 -5.10
N PRO A 33 -10.46 2.72 -6.12
CA PRO A 33 -10.91 2.68 -7.51
C PRO A 33 -11.33 1.27 -7.94
N ASP A 34 -12.03 1.21 -9.05
CA ASP A 34 -12.30 -0.04 -9.77
C ASP A 34 -10.97 -0.64 -10.26
N TRP A 35 -10.95 -1.93 -10.57
CA TRP A 35 -9.73 -2.57 -11.02
C TRP A 35 -9.94 -3.68 -12.04
N ILE A 36 -8.89 -3.96 -12.80
CA ILE A 36 -8.77 -5.00 -13.82
C ILE A 36 -7.54 -5.81 -13.50
N GLU A 37 -7.65 -7.14 -13.51
CA GLU A 37 -6.53 -8.03 -13.33
C GLU A 37 -6.24 -8.80 -14.60
N LEU A 38 -4.97 -8.84 -15.00
CA LEU A 38 -4.45 -9.69 -16.06
C LEU A 38 -3.76 -10.91 -15.45
N TYR A 39 -3.79 -12.04 -16.15
CA TYR A 39 -3.10 -13.27 -15.78
C TYR A 39 -2.33 -13.87 -16.95
N ASN A 40 -1.03 -14.11 -16.75
CA ASN A 40 -0.21 -14.87 -17.67
C ASN A 40 -0.31 -16.37 -17.34
N TYR A 41 -1.19 -17.09 -18.04
CA TYR A 41 -1.35 -18.54 -17.87
C TYR A 41 -0.36 -19.38 -18.70
N GLY A 42 0.62 -18.74 -19.33
CA GLY A 42 1.66 -19.37 -20.14
C GLY A 42 2.86 -19.85 -19.32
N ASN A 43 3.83 -20.42 -20.04
CA ASN A 43 5.08 -20.90 -19.48
C ASN A 43 6.26 -19.96 -19.76
N SER A 44 6.00 -18.78 -20.28
CA SER A 44 7.02 -17.78 -20.65
C SER A 44 6.56 -16.39 -20.23
N GLN A 45 7.53 -15.54 -19.89
CA GLN A 45 7.31 -14.13 -19.64
C GLN A 45 6.68 -13.45 -20.88
N ILE A 46 5.72 -12.55 -20.66
CA ILE A 46 5.04 -11.78 -21.69
C ILE A 46 5.38 -10.30 -21.49
N SER A 47 5.88 -9.64 -22.53
CA SER A 47 6.05 -8.19 -22.54
C SER A 47 4.73 -7.52 -22.92
N LEU A 48 4.29 -6.55 -22.09
CA LEU A 48 3.12 -5.73 -22.36
C LEU A 48 3.46 -4.38 -23.00
N ASN A 49 4.71 -4.18 -23.41
CA ASN A 49 5.12 -2.93 -24.05
C ASN A 49 4.21 -2.57 -25.26
N ASN A 50 3.56 -1.41 -25.20
CA ASN A 50 2.57 -0.91 -26.16
C ASN A 50 1.28 -1.77 -26.33
N TRP A 51 1.01 -2.69 -25.42
CA TRP A 51 -0.32 -3.28 -25.32
C TRP A 51 -1.31 -2.25 -24.78
N SER A 52 -2.59 -2.49 -24.91
CA SER A 52 -3.60 -1.53 -24.45
C SER A 52 -4.81 -2.18 -23.78
N LEU A 53 -5.38 -1.42 -22.83
CA LEU A 53 -6.70 -1.67 -22.24
C LEU A 53 -7.66 -0.56 -22.65
N THR A 54 -8.92 -0.91 -22.83
CA THR A 54 -10.00 0.06 -23.13
C THR A 54 -11.36 -0.54 -22.77
N ASP A 55 -12.29 0.34 -22.42
CA ASP A 55 -13.73 0.05 -22.24
C ASP A 55 -14.56 0.28 -23.54
N ILE A 56 -13.92 0.79 -24.59
CA ILE A 56 -14.55 1.13 -25.87
C ILE A 56 -13.99 0.23 -26.97
N LEU A 57 -14.86 -0.54 -27.62
CA LEU A 57 -14.47 -1.34 -28.78
C LEU A 57 -13.99 -0.42 -29.94
N ASP A 58 -12.90 -0.82 -30.59
CA ASP A 58 -12.27 -0.07 -31.70
C ASP A 58 -11.86 1.38 -31.30
N ASN A 59 -11.36 1.57 -30.07
CA ASN A 59 -10.85 2.85 -29.60
C ASN A 59 -9.57 3.26 -30.33
N ASP A 60 -9.58 4.44 -30.96
CA ASP A 60 -8.40 4.98 -31.69
C ASP A 60 -7.27 5.44 -30.75
N ASN A 61 -7.54 5.65 -29.46
CA ASN A 61 -6.59 6.10 -28.46
C ASN A 61 -6.81 5.38 -27.11
N PRO A 62 -6.57 4.06 -27.06
CA PRO A 62 -6.72 3.30 -25.81
C PRO A 62 -5.58 3.60 -24.84
N TRP A 63 -5.82 3.40 -23.56
CA TRP A 63 -4.76 3.44 -22.54
C TRP A 63 -3.71 2.35 -22.81
N THR A 64 -2.42 2.71 -22.79
CA THR A 64 -1.32 1.81 -23.18
C THR A 64 -0.42 1.47 -21.99
N PHE A 65 -0.04 0.19 -21.92
CA PHE A 65 0.92 -0.27 -20.93
C PHE A 65 2.32 0.32 -21.17
N PRO A 66 3.05 0.66 -20.13
CA PRO A 66 4.47 0.96 -20.19
C PRO A 66 5.28 -0.29 -20.54
N ASN A 67 6.62 -0.16 -20.63
CA ASN A 67 7.50 -1.29 -20.88
C ASN A 67 7.64 -2.19 -19.65
N ILE A 68 6.64 -3.03 -19.42
CA ILE A 68 6.58 -4.00 -18.33
C ILE A 68 6.43 -5.42 -18.87
N THR A 69 6.64 -6.39 -17.99
CA THR A 69 6.48 -7.82 -18.27
C THR A 69 5.66 -8.49 -17.19
N ILE A 70 4.96 -9.57 -17.55
CA ILE A 70 4.31 -10.47 -16.60
C ILE A 70 4.98 -11.84 -16.72
N ASP A 71 5.49 -12.34 -15.60
CA ASP A 71 6.12 -13.66 -15.53
C ASP A 71 5.10 -14.81 -15.64
N PRO A 72 5.54 -16.04 -15.93
CA PRO A 72 4.64 -17.18 -15.99
C PRO A 72 3.88 -17.41 -14.68
N ASN A 73 2.57 -17.59 -14.77
CA ASN A 73 1.63 -17.78 -13.65
C ASN A 73 1.54 -16.56 -12.70
N GLU A 74 1.93 -15.37 -13.14
CA GLU A 74 1.77 -14.15 -12.38
C GLU A 74 0.52 -13.36 -12.80
N TYR A 75 0.05 -12.56 -11.86
CA TYR A 75 -1.07 -11.64 -11.98
C TYR A 75 -0.56 -10.20 -12.07
N LEU A 76 -1.31 -9.35 -12.75
CA LEU A 76 -1.03 -7.92 -12.87
C LEU A 76 -2.31 -7.14 -12.64
N LEU A 77 -2.35 -6.40 -11.55
CA LEU A 77 -3.46 -5.51 -11.22
C LEU A 77 -3.28 -4.15 -11.91
N VAL A 78 -4.37 -3.62 -12.47
CA VAL A 78 -4.45 -2.29 -13.08
C VAL A 78 -5.68 -1.58 -12.51
N TRP A 79 -5.49 -0.40 -11.94
CA TRP A 79 -6.58 0.41 -11.41
C TRP A 79 -7.34 1.12 -12.54
N ALA A 80 -8.63 0.88 -12.63
CA ALA A 80 -9.53 1.58 -13.55
C ALA A 80 -10.05 2.87 -12.87
N SER A 81 -9.20 3.88 -12.75
CA SER A 81 -9.40 5.03 -11.87
C SER A 81 -9.63 6.37 -12.60
N ASN A 82 -9.36 6.43 -13.91
CA ASN A 82 -9.31 7.66 -14.69
C ASN A 82 -8.20 8.64 -14.25
N LYS A 83 -7.13 8.13 -13.60
CA LYS A 83 -5.94 8.93 -13.21
C LYS A 83 -4.90 9.00 -14.32
N ASP A 84 -5.01 8.15 -15.36
CA ASP A 84 -4.12 8.09 -16.54
C ASP A 84 -2.62 8.01 -16.18
N ARG A 85 -2.29 7.07 -15.31
CA ARG A 85 -0.90 6.77 -14.94
C ARG A 85 -0.46 5.49 -15.62
N SER A 86 0.50 5.59 -16.52
CA SER A 86 1.11 4.44 -17.20
C SER A 86 2.56 4.21 -16.76
N GLY A 87 3.07 5.00 -15.82
CA GLY A 87 4.40 4.84 -15.23
C GLY A 87 4.49 3.60 -14.36
N ILE A 88 5.66 2.95 -14.36
CA ILE A 88 6.00 1.99 -13.31
C ILE A 88 6.33 2.83 -12.08
N THR A 89 5.70 2.52 -10.94
CA THR A 89 6.05 3.13 -9.66
C THR A 89 6.75 2.11 -8.77
N TYR A 90 7.61 2.59 -7.89
CA TYR A 90 8.43 1.77 -7.01
C TYR A 90 8.17 2.16 -5.57
N ALA A 91 7.54 1.26 -4.80
CA ALA A 91 7.39 1.44 -3.38
C ALA A 91 8.71 1.13 -2.65
N ARG A 92 9.11 2.00 -1.72
CA ARG A 92 10.28 1.84 -0.87
C ARG A 92 9.93 2.20 0.57
N THR A 93 10.22 1.28 1.49
CA THR A 93 10.02 1.52 2.92
C THR A 93 11.26 2.18 3.50
N LEU A 94 11.06 3.38 4.03
CA LEU A 94 12.08 4.26 4.61
C LEU A 94 12.27 3.95 6.10
N ILE A 95 11.19 3.55 6.77
CA ILE A 95 11.15 3.10 8.17
C ILE A 95 10.42 1.77 8.21
N ASN A 96 11.01 0.77 8.85
CA ASN A 96 10.53 -0.59 8.86
C ASN A 96 10.47 -1.18 10.27
N GLU A 97 9.70 -2.25 10.45
CA GLU A 97 9.77 -3.07 11.65
C GLU A 97 11.22 -3.52 11.93
N GLY A 98 11.58 -3.55 13.19
CA GLY A 98 12.94 -3.92 13.64
C GLY A 98 13.99 -2.83 13.45
N ASP A 99 13.66 -1.71 12.84
CA ASP A 99 14.55 -0.55 12.75
C ASP A 99 14.89 0.01 14.12
N SER A 100 16.12 0.51 14.29
CA SER A 100 16.54 1.15 15.52
C SER A 100 15.90 2.51 15.69
N PHE A 101 15.34 2.76 16.87
CA PHE A 101 14.74 4.02 17.31
C PHE A 101 15.37 4.51 18.61
N ARG A 102 15.34 5.82 18.83
CA ARG A 102 15.41 6.41 20.16
C ARG A 102 14.02 6.39 20.76
N TYR A 103 13.90 5.96 22.04
CA TYR A 103 12.60 5.96 22.73
C TYR A 103 12.71 6.48 24.16
N GLU A 104 11.63 7.04 24.65
CA GLU A 104 11.45 7.50 26.03
C GLU A 104 10.10 7.07 26.57
N ILE A 105 10.07 6.69 27.85
CA ILE A 105 8.84 6.62 28.64
C ILE A 105 8.62 8.03 29.19
N PRO A 106 7.65 8.79 28.65
CA PRO A 106 7.54 10.21 28.96
C PRO A 106 7.06 10.46 30.38
N ASN A 107 7.42 11.61 30.92
CA ASN A 107 7.01 12.07 32.24
C ASN A 107 6.76 13.59 32.25
N GLU A 108 6.48 14.16 33.42
CA GLU A 108 6.18 15.60 33.56
C GLU A 108 7.32 16.55 33.13
N ASN A 109 8.53 16.04 32.97
CA ASN A 109 9.70 16.82 32.55
C ASN A 109 10.06 16.62 31.08
N THR A 110 9.38 15.72 30.36
CA THR A 110 9.61 15.49 28.92
C THR A 110 9.30 16.78 28.15
N GLU A 111 10.27 17.27 27.38
CA GLU A 111 10.17 18.51 26.63
C GLU A 111 9.13 18.41 25.53
N LEU A 112 8.41 19.52 25.26
CA LEU A 112 7.29 19.51 24.31
C LEU A 112 7.73 19.59 22.83
N ASP A 113 8.99 19.93 22.58
CA ASP A 113 9.61 19.99 21.26
C ASP A 113 10.35 18.68 20.86
N TRP A 114 10.10 17.61 21.62
CA TRP A 114 10.70 16.31 21.37
C TRP A 114 10.47 15.78 19.95
N MET A 115 9.47 16.25 19.23
CA MET A 115 9.17 15.86 17.85
C MET A 115 9.94 16.70 16.80
N ASP A 116 10.61 17.76 17.19
CA ASP A 116 11.30 18.67 16.27
C ASP A 116 12.64 18.10 15.78
N PRO A 117 13.09 18.41 14.55
CA PRO A 117 14.34 17.90 14.00
C PRO A 117 15.59 18.30 14.80
N GLY A 118 15.54 19.41 15.51
CA GLY A 118 16.67 19.94 16.31
C GLY A 118 16.72 19.45 17.75
N PHE A 119 15.78 18.62 18.17
CA PHE A 119 15.77 18.08 19.52
C PHE A 119 16.93 17.12 19.76
N ASP A 120 17.58 17.23 20.93
CA ASP A 120 18.67 16.36 21.38
C ASP A 120 18.10 15.14 22.11
N ASP A 121 18.11 14.00 21.43
CA ASP A 121 17.64 12.73 21.96
C ASP A 121 18.76 11.77 22.40
N ASP A 122 19.97 12.27 22.61
CA ASP A 122 21.12 11.44 22.96
C ASP A 122 20.97 10.67 24.29
N GLU A 123 20.21 11.26 25.23
CA GLU A 123 19.90 10.64 26.53
C GLU A 123 18.75 9.63 26.47
N TRP A 124 18.02 9.55 25.35
CA TRP A 124 16.93 8.58 25.17
C TRP A 124 17.48 7.15 25.02
N SER A 125 16.70 6.18 25.44
CA SER A 125 17.03 4.77 25.26
C SER A 125 17.03 4.41 23.77
N ILE A 126 17.81 3.38 23.41
CA ILE A 126 17.80 2.80 22.06
C ILE A 126 17.04 1.49 22.10
N GLY A 127 16.09 1.31 21.18
CA GLY A 127 15.37 0.08 20.98
C GLY A 127 15.05 -0.14 19.50
N ASN A 128 14.50 -1.28 19.17
CA ASN A 128 14.06 -1.59 17.83
C ASN A 128 12.54 -1.44 17.72
N SER A 129 12.03 -1.04 16.55
CA SER A 129 10.61 -0.97 16.23
C SER A 129 9.91 -2.31 16.46
N GLY A 130 8.67 -2.27 16.89
CA GLY A 130 7.95 -3.20 17.72
C GLY A 130 8.30 -2.87 19.17
N CYS A 131 7.72 -1.77 19.70
CA CYS A 131 7.97 -1.33 21.07
C CYS A 131 6.67 -1.43 21.86
N GLY A 132 6.67 -2.30 22.88
CA GLY A 132 5.47 -2.55 23.65
C GLY A 132 5.65 -3.61 24.74
N TYR A 133 4.57 -4.27 25.14
CA TYR A 133 4.59 -5.38 26.08
C TYR A 133 3.38 -6.30 25.92
N SER A 134 3.56 -7.60 26.15
CA SER A 134 2.58 -8.69 26.38
C SER A 134 2.01 -9.43 25.16
N ASP A 135 1.96 -8.90 23.96
CA ASP A 135 1.42 -9.54 22.75
C ASP A 135 2.44 -10.41 21.98
N GLY A 136 3.74 -10.19 22.20
CA GLY A 136 4.79 -11.13 21.79
C GLY A 136 5.42 -10.86 20.43
N ASP A 137 5.08 -9.75 19.77
CA ASP A 137 5.68 -9.22 18.54
C ASP A 137 6.64 -8.03 18.80
N ASP A 138 6.81 -7.64 20.06
CA ASP A 138 7.67 -6.56 20.46
C ASP A 138 9.16 -6.92 20.40
N ASN A 139 9.91 -6.19 19.57
CA ASN A 139 11.39 -6.25 19.57
C ASN A 139 12.00 -5.48 20.74
N THR A 140 11.30 -4.48 21.28
CA THR A 140 11.66 -3.68 22.46
C THR A 140 10.59 -3.79 23.52
N ASN A 141 10.87 -4.63 24.54
CA ASN A 141 9.94 -4.81 25.65
C ASN A 141 10.07 -3.68 26.65
N ILE A 142 8.96 -3.00 26.96
CA ILE A 142 8.83 -1.99 28.01
C ILE A 142 8.08 -2.55 29.22
N ALA A 143 8.02 -1.77 30.31
CA ALA A 143 7.36 -2.22 31.52
C ALA A 143 5.83 -2.27 31.33
N SER A 144 5.18 -3.35 31.76
CA SER A 144 3.74 -3.44 31.83
C SER A 144 3.14 -2.32 32.70
N GLY A 145 2.02 -1.76 32.26
CA GLY A 145 1.38 -0.60 32.87
C GLY A 145 1.98 0.75 32.42
N THR A 146 2.85 0.75 31.41
CA THR A 146 3.25 1.98 30.72
C THR A 146 2.07 2.60 30.01
N LEU A 147 1.85 3.90 30.22
CA LEU A 147 0.71 4.61 29.65
C LEU A 147 1.05 5.24 28.28
N ALA A 148 2.30 5.64 28.07
CA ALA A 148 2.73 6.21 26.81
C ALA A 148 4.20 5.90 26.53
N VAL A 149 4.55 5.84 25.26
CA VAL A 149 5.93 5.74 24.75
C VAL A 149 6.12 6.71 23.58
N TYR A 150 7.24 7.40 23.59
CA TYR A 150 7.66 8.29 22.50
C TYR A 150 8.85 7.68 21.76
N LEU A 151 8.77 7.66 20.43
CA LEU A 151 9.82 7.12 19.57
C LEU A 151 10.26 8.18 18.56
N ARG A 152 11.56 8.17 18.24
CA ARG A 152 12.17 9.05 17.23
C ARG A 152 13.12 8.26 16.34
N LYS A 153 13.13 8.61 15.05
CA LYS A 153 14.06 8.04 14.07
C LYS A 153 14.35 9.04 12.96
N SER A 154 15.64 9.21 12.66
CA SER A 154 16.05 9.94 11.45
C SER A 154 16.00 9.04 10.22
N PHE A 155 15.60 9.61 9.08
CA PHE A 155 15.65 8.98 7.77
C PHE A 155 16.08 10.01 6.72
N THR A 156 16.56 9.55 5.57
CA THR A 156 17.09 10.43 4.52
C THR A 156 16.27 10.33 3.26
N ILE A 157 16.04 11.45 2.60
CA ILE A 157 15.45 11.56 1.25
C ILE A 157 16.48 12.27 0.36
N GLU A 158 16.83 11.68 -0.77
CA GLU A 158 17.77 12.29 -1.72
C GLU A 158 17.10 13.42 -2.48
N ASP A 159 15.92 13.17 -3.04
CA ASP A 159 15.14 14.19 -3.76
C ASP A 159 13.63 14.03 -3.52
N VAL A 160 13.04 14.96 -2.77
CA VAL A 160 11.59 14.98 -2.47
C VAL A 160 10.75 15.06 -3.75
N SER A 161 11.26 15.68 -4.81
CA SER A 161 10.53 15.84 -6.07
C SER A 161 10.33 14.52 -6.86
N GLU A 162 11.06 13.47 -6.50
CA GLU A 162 10.90 12.12 -7.08
C GLU A 162 9.82 11.29 -6.36
N ILE A 163 9.35 11.74 -5.22
CA ILE A 163 8.29 11.06 -4.46
C ILE A 163 6.93 11.40 -5.08
N ASN A 164 6.16 10.39 -5.38
CA ASN A 164 4.80 10.52 -5.92
C ASN A 164 3.73 10.40 -4.81
N SER A 165 4.02 9.63 -3.76
CA SER A 165 3.12 9.44 -2.64
C SER A 165 3.89 9.04 -1.39
N LEU A 166 3.41 9.40 -0.20
CA LEU A 166 3.98 9.02 1.09
C LEU A 166 2.90 8.38 1.97
N VAL A 167 3.19 7.18 2.45
CA VAL A 167 2.24 6.35 3.18
C VAL A 167 2.83 5.96 4.53
N LEU A 168 2.03 6.06 5.58
CA LEU A 168 2.34 5.57 6.92
C LEU A 168 1.42 4.38 7.22
N ASP A 169 1.98 3.20 7.43
CA ASP A 169 1.26 2.05 7.97
C ASP A 169 1.66 1.88 9.44
N VAL A 170 0.69 1.66 10.33
CA VAL A 170 0.95 1.54 11.78
C VAL A 170 0.12 0.40 12.36
N ASP A 171 0.80 -0.53 13.02
CA ASP A 171 0.15 -1.44 13.96
C ASP A 171 0.29 -0.85 15.36
N TYR A 172 -0.83 -0.67 16.09
CA TYR A 172 -0.84 0.08 17.33
C TYR A 172 -1.92 -0.40 18.29
N ASP A 173 -1.68 -0.18 19.56
CA ASP A 173 -2.56 -0.43 20.72
C ASP A 173 -2.33 0.68 21.76
N ASP A 174 -3.30 1.54 22.14
CA ASP A 174 -4.69 1.74 21.64
C ASP A 174 -4.80 2.94 20.69
N GLY A 175 -3.87 3.87 20.74
CA GLY A 175 -3.90 5.07 19.91
C GLY A 175 -2.54 5.76 19.79
N PHE A 176 -2.37 6.52 18.71
CA PHE A 176 -1.10 7.16 18.42
C PHE A 176 -1.25 8.56 17.80
N VAL A 177 -0.16 9.32 17.80
CA VAL A 177 0.06 10.48 16.93
C VAL A 177 1.45 10.40 16.33
N ALA A 178 1.56 10.58 15.01
CA ALA A 178 2.80 10.58 14.25
C ALA A 178 3.12 11.95 13.68
N TYR A 179 4.42 12.25 13.62
CA TYR A 179 4.96 13.54 13.16
C TYR A 179 6.11 13.32 12.17
N ILE A 180 6.22 14.21 11.19
CA ILE A 180 7.41 14.35 10.35
C ILE A 180 7.91 15.78 10.52
N ASN A 181 9.20 15.93 10.86
CA ASN A 181 9.86 17.20 11.08
C ASN A 181 9.08 18.16 12.02
N GLY A 182 8.48 17.59 13.09
CA GLY A 182 7.69 18.34 14.08
C GLY A 182 6.23 18.61 13.68
N THR A 183 5.83 18.28 12.46
CA THR A 183 4.46 18.47 11.98
C THR A 183 3.68 17.16 12.07
N GLU A 184 2.49 17.20 12.66
CA GLU A 184 1.59 16.04 12.75
C GLU A 184 1.13 15.60 11.37
N VAL A 185 1.25 14.29 11.10
CA VAL A 185 0.90 13.68 9.80
C VAL A 185 -0.21 12.65 9.89
N ALA A 186 -0.36 12.00 11.04
CA ALA A 186 -1.42 11.02 11.27
C ALA A 186 -1.74 10.90 12.76
N ARG A 187 -2.97 10.51 13.07
CA ARG A 187 -3.38 10.12 14.43
C ARG A 187 -4.55 9.14 14.42
N ALA A 188 -4.64 8.36 15.49
CA ALA A 188 -5.79 7.54 15.78
C ALA A 188 -6.09 7.54 17.29
N ASN A 189 -7.38 7.53 17.65
CA ASN A 189 -7.97 7.27 18.95
C ASN A 189 -7.54 8.16 20.12
N ILE A 190 -6.76 9.23 19.92
CA ILE A 190 -6.29 10.10 20.99
C ILE A 190 -6.52 11.58 20.70
N ASN A 191 -6.87 12.36 21.72
CA ASN A 191 -7.06 13.80 21.67
C ASN A 191 -5.88 14.58 22.25
N GLY A 192 -5.82 15.88 21.95
CA GLY A 192 -4.76 16.79 22.36
C GLY A 192 -3.83 17.15 21.18
N THR A 193 -3.22 18.34 21.20
CA THR A 193 -2.35 18.82 20.13
C THR A 193 -1.14 19.54 20.73
N PRO A 194 -0.03 18.81 20.97
CA PRO A 194 0.10 17.34 21.08
C PRO A 194 -0.63 16.79 22.30
N PRO A 195 -0.92 15.47 22.39
CA PRO A 195 -1.37 14.84 23.62
C PRO A 195 -0.34 14.99 24.74
N ALA A 196 -0.82 15.17 25.98
CA ALA A 196 0.08 15.18 27.13
C ALA A 196 0.60 13.76 27.43
N TYR A 197 1.77 13.64 28.07
CA TYR A 197 2.42 12.37 28.40
C TYR A 197 1.51 11.38 29.18
N ASN A 198 0.55 11.88 29.91
CA ASN A 198 -0.41 11.12 30.72
C ASN A 198 -1.82 11.08 30.11
N SER A 199 -1.97 11.46 28.85
CA SER A 199 -3.24 11.31 28.12
C SER A 199 -3.53 9.83 27.87
N THR A 200 -4.82 9.49 27.90
CA THR A 200 -5.32 8.16 27.57
C THR A 200 -6.15 8.20 26.30
N THR A 201 -6.27 7.07 25.62
CA THR A 201 -7.17 6.93 24.48
C THR A 201 -8.63 6.90 24.92
N GLN A 202 -9.55 7.07 23.98
CA GLN A 202 -10.99 7.05 24.25
C GLN A 202 -11.67 5.78 23.78
N ILE A 203 -10.98 5.02 22.95
CA ILE A 203 -11.45 3.80 22.31
C ILE A 203 -10.35 2.77 22.51
N ASP A 204 -10.74 1.58 22.89
CA ASP A 204 -9.93 0.39 22.93
C ASP A 204 -9.65 -0.07 21.49
N HIS A 205 -8.38 -0.29 21.14
CA HIS A 205 -7.95 -0.72 19.83
C HIS A 205 -6.80 -1.70 19.96
N GLU A 206 -6.98 -2.88 19.42
CA GLU A 206 -6.00 -3.96 19.42
C GLU A 206 -5.10 -3.90 18.21
N ALA A 207 -3.79 -4.06 18.39
CA ALA A 207 -2.85 -4.34 17.32
C ALA A 207 -3.24 -5.63 16.58
N GLN A 208 -2.87 -5.76 15.32
CA GLN A 208 -3.37 -6.84 14.47
C GLN A 208 -2.27 -7.76 13.95
N MET A 209 -1.03 -7.27 13.83
CA MET A 209 0.05 -8.03 13.18
C MET A 209 0.44 -9.29 13.96
N TYR A 210 0.38 -9.26 15.31
CA TYR A 210 0.72 -10.41 16.16
C TYR A 210 -0.15 -11.65 15.88
N ASN A 211 -1.33 -11.49 15.28
CA ASN A 211 -2.24 -12.57 14.93
C ASN A 211 -2.43 -12.76 13.40
N GLY A 212 -1.58 -12.12 12.59
CA GLY A 212 -1.58 -12.22 11.13
C GLY A 212 -2.48 -11.23 10.42
N GLY A 213 -2.97 -10.20 11.12
CA GLY A 213 -3.64 -9.04 10.49
C GLY A 213 -2.64 -8.10 9.82
N ILE A 214 -3.15 -7.03 9.24
CA ILE A 214 -2.36 -5.99 8.56
C ILE A 214 -2.42 -4.68 9.34
N PRO A 215 -1.35 -3.85 9.31
CA PRO A 215 -1.36 -2.53 9.95
C PRO A 215 -2.36 -1.57 9.28
N ASP A 216 -2.84 -0.59 10.06
CA ASP A 216 -3.72 0.47 9.54
C ASP A 216 -2.94 1.44 8.66
N ARG A 217 -3.50 1.82 7.50
CA ARG A 217 -2.86 2.69 6.50
C ARG A 217 -3.36 4.12 6.58
N PHE A 218 -2.40 5.08 6.54
CA PHE A 218 -2.63 6.53 6.54
C PHE A 218 -1.87 7.17 5.39
N LEU A 219 -2.59 7.85 4.47
CA LEU A 219 -1.96 8.62 3.42
C LEU A 219 -1.48 9.96 3.99
N ILE A 220 -0.21 10.31 3.77
CA ILE A 220 0.35 11.59 4.18
C ILE A 220 0.19 12.58 3.03
N ASN A 221 -0.80 13.46 3.17
CA ASN A 221 -1.02 14.55 2.23
C ASN A 221 0.00 15.69 2.48
N ASN A 222 0.32 16.46 1.44
CA ASN A 222 1.24 17.61 1.48
C ASN A 222 2.66 17.25 1.97
N TYR A 223 3.12 16.03 1.67
CA TYR A 223 4.46 15.57 2.07
C TYR A 223 5.56 16.45 1.46
N GLU A 224 5.35 17.10 0.31
CA GLU A 224 6.30 18.02 -0.31
C GLU A 224 6.59 19.27 0.57
N ASP A 225 5.63 19.69 1.40
CA ASP A 225 5.80 20.79 2.34
C ASP A 225 6.45 20.34 3.67
N LEU A 226 6.47 19.04 3.94
CA LEU A 226 6.95 18.45 5.18
C LEU A 226 8.37 17.89 5.08
N LEU A 227 8.69 17.23 3.96
CA LEU A 227 9.98 16.61 3.72
C LEU A 227 11.01 17.62 3.23
N VAL A 228 12.27 17.33 3.52
CA VAL A 228 13.41 18.06 2.96
C VAL A 228 14.39 17.07 2.32
N ASN A 229 15.11 17.54 1.30
CA ASN A 229 16.24 16.79 0.78
C ASN A 229 17.31 16.67 1.87
N GLY A 230 17.78 15.45 2.12
CA GLY A 230 18.67 15.14 3.22
C GLY A 230 17.95 14.53 4.42
N ASN A 231 18.35 14.94 5.63
CA ASN A 231 17.89 14.33 6.87
C ASN A 231 16.52 14.84 7.30
N ASN A 232 15.60 13.90 7.54
CA ASN A 232 14.28 14.11 8.10
C ASN A 232 14.14 13.35 9.42
N VAL A 233 13.20 13.74 10.26
CA VAL A 233 12.90 13.07 11.53
C VAL A 233 11.45 12.62 11.54
N PHE A 234 11.25 11.34 11.75
CA PHE A 234 9.98 10.74 12.09
C PHE A 234 9.87 10.59 13.61
N SER A 235 8.75 11.00 14.16
CA SER A 235 8.45 10.86 15.59
C SER A 235 7.05 10.31 15.75
N ILE A 236 6.85 9.42 16.73
CA ILE A 236 5.53 8.86 17.01
C ILE A 236 5.36 8.66 18.53
N GLN A 237 4.17 8.94 19.03
CA GLN A 237 3.77 8.60 20.40
C GLN A 237 2.61 7.63 20.34
N VAL A 238 2.68 6.58 21.15
CA VAL A 238 1.58 5.64 21.40
C VAL A 238 1.07 5.83 22.80
N HIS A 239 -0.22 5.64 23.00
CA HIS A 239 -0.89 5.78 24.29
C HIS A 239 -1.90 4.66 24.52
N ASN A 240 -1.91 4.14 25.73
CA ASN A 240 -2.89 3.19 26.22
C ASN A 240 -4.20 3.85 26.67
N ILE A 241 -5.27 3.07 26.71
CA ILE A 241 -6.56 3.47 27.27
C ILE A 241 -6.47 3.66 28.81
N SER A 242 -5.58 2.93 29.47
CA SER A 242 -5.33 3.05 30.91
C SER A 242 -3.97 2.45 31.31
N ASP A 243 -3.51 2.76 32.53
CA ASP A 243 -2.33 2.16 33.15
C ASP A 243 -2.54 0.69 33.59
N THR A 244 -3.73 0.15 33.37
CA THR A 244 -4.09 -1.25 33.62
C THR A 244 -4.38 -2.03 32.37
N SER A 245 -4.07 -1.48 31.20
CA SER A 245 -4.17 -2.22 29.93
C SER A 245 -3.30 -3.47 29.96
N SER A 246 -3.77 -4.53 29.32
CA SER A 246 -3.08 -5.83 29.27
C SER A 246 -1.77 -5.78 28.48
N ASP A 247 -1.72 -4.93 27.49
CA ASP A 247 -0.70 -4.85 26.44
C ASP A 247 -0.52 -3.42 25.92
N MET A 248 0.44 -3.23 25.03
CA MET A 248 0.71 -2.04 24.23
C MET A 248 1.63 -2.43 23.09
N THR A 249 1.37 -1.94 21.90
CA THR A 249 2.25 -2.12 20.74
C THR A 249 2.31 -0.86 19.87
N ILE A 250 3.47 -0.61 19.27
CA ILE A 250 3.67 0.37 18.21
C ILE A 250 4.70 -0.11 17.19
N ILE A 251 4.24 -0.37 15.95
CA ILE A 251 5.07 -0.81 14.82
C ILE A 251 4.76 0.10 13.62
N PRO A 252 5.51 1.19 13.42
CA PRO A 252 5.34 2.08 12.28
C PRO A 252 6.15 1.61 11.06
N PHE A 253 5.57 1.80 9.87
CA PHE A 253 6.23 1.70 8.57
C PHE A 253 6.00 3.00 7.80
N LEU A 254 7.05 3.61 7.30
CA LEU A 254 6.94 4.77 6.43
C LEU A 254 7.42 4.38 5.04
N SER A 255 6.55 4.45 4.04
CA SER A 255 6.86 4.07 2.67
C SER A 255 6.66 5.23 1.71
N ALA A 256 7.60 5.43 0.80
CA ALA A 256 7.50 6.38 -0.30
C ALA A 256 7.33 5.63 -1.63
N ILE A 257 6.51 6.19 -2.50
CA ILE A 257 6.26 5.70 -3.86
C ILE A 257 6.98 6.62 -4.83
N TYR A 258 7.77 6.06 -5.73
CA TYR A 258 8.60 6.76 -6.71
C TYR A 258 8.17 6.42 -8.13
N GLU A 259 8.31 7.35 -9.08
CA GLU A 259 8.07 7.10 -10.52
C GLU A 259 9.23 6.39 -11.21
N SER A 260 10.42 6.37 -10.59
CA SER A 260 11.61 5.70 -11.10
C SER A 260 12.24 4.81 -10.05
N GLU A 261 13.00 3.81 -10.49
CA GLU A 261 13.73 2.93 -9.58
C GLU A 261 14.75 3.75 -8.77
N THR A 262 14.72 3.58 -7.45
CA THR A 262 15.61 4.26 -6.52
C THR A 262 16.29 3.28 -5.58
N SER A 263 17.47 3.68 -5.06
CA SER A 263 18.19 2.94 -4.03
C SER A 263 17.78 3.36 -2.59
N GLU A 264 16.90 4.34 -2.46
CA GLU A 264 16.39 4.77 -1.16
C GLU A 264 15.54 3.67 -0.51
N GLY A 265 15.63 3.58 0.81
CA GLY A 265 14.85 2.61 1.57
C GLY A 265 15.13 1.14 1.23
N VAL A 266 14.20 0.30 1.61
CA VAL A 266 14.21 -1.15 1.33
C VAL A 266 12.95 -1.55 0.57
N SER A 267 12.92 -2.76 -0.01
CA SER A 267 11.68 -3.31 -0.55
C SER A 267 10.65 -3.43 0.58
N PRO A 268 9.40 -3.00 0.36
CA PRO A 268 8.36 -3.13 1.38
C PRO A 268 8.17 -4.58 1.82
N PRO A 269 7.89 -4.83 3.10
CA PRO A 269 7.45 -6.14 3.56
C PRO A 269 6.13 -6.55 2.89
N ASP A 270 5.95 -7.86 2.67
CA ASP A 270 4.75 -8.41 2.01
C ASP A 270 3.45 -8.01 2.70
N ILE A 271 3.48 -7.88 4.04
CA ILE A 271 2.32 -7.50 4.86
C ILE A 271 1.74 -6.13 4.50
N LEU A 272 2.55 -5.22 3.96
CA LEU A 272 2.09 -3.89 3.52
C LEU A 272 1.35 -3.94 2.18
N GLY A 273 1.34 -5.09 1.50
CA GLY A 273 0.61 -5.30 0.27
C GLY A 273 1.09 -4.48 -0.94
N PHE A 274 2.30 -3.90 -0.88
CA PHE A 274 2.89 -3.22 -2.05
C PHE A 274 3.46 -4.21 -3.07
N GLN A 275 3.71 -5.47 -2.69
CA GLN A 275 4.21 -6.49 -3.60
C GLN A 275 3.07 -7.06 -4.45
N GLY A 276 3.28 -7.08 -5.76
CA GLY A 276 2.27 -7.52 -6.71
C GLY A 276 1.17 -6.49 -7.00
N GLN A 277 1.16 -5.35 -6.33
CA GLN A 277 0.26 -4.26 -6.69
C GLN A 277 0.81 -3.50 -7.90
N SER A 278 -0.04 -3.37 -8.89
CA SER A 278 0.20 -2.49 -10.02
C SER A 278 -0.22 -1.07 -9.59
N PHE A 279 0.70 -0.12 -9.70
CA PHE A 279 0.39 1.31 -9.57
C PHE A 279 0.01 1.93 -10.93
N MET A 280 -0.46 1.11 -11.85
CA MET A 280 -0.95 1.55 -13.16
C MET A 280 -2.42 1.90 -13.08
N HIS A 281 -2.77 3.06 -13.61
CA HIS A 281 -4.11 3.60 -13.62
C HIS A 281 -4.54 3.91 -15.05
N THR A 282 -5.65 3.35 -15.46
CA THR A 282 -6.23 3.66 -16.78
C THR A 282 -6.79 5.07 -16.84
N ASP A 283 -7.04 5.56 -18.05
CA ASP A 283 -7.72 6.81 -18.37
C ASP A 283 -9.27 6.68 -18.38
N PHE A 284 -9.78 5.54 -17.89
CA PHE A 284 -11.22 5.25 -17.75
C PHE A 284 -11.54 4.61 -16.41
N ARG A 285 -12.82 4.49 -16.09
CA ARG A 285 -13.38 3.77 -14.93
C ARG A 285 -14.35 2.72 -15.42
N LEU A 286 -14.57 1.69 -14.60
CA LEU A 286 -15.57 0.68 -14.90
C LEU A 286 -16.97 1.12 -14.44
N SER A 287 -17.99 0.73 -15.22
CA SER A 287 -19.38 0.98 -14.87
C SER A 287 -19.95 -0.16 -14.03
N SER A 288 -20.39 0.12 -12.82
CA SER A 288 -21.06 -0.87 -11.96
C SER A 288 -22.39 -1.39 -12.54
N SER A 289 -22.94 -0.74 -13.58
CA SER A 289 -24.11 -1.22 -14.31
C SER A 289 -23.79 -2.26 -15.38
N GLY A 290 -22.51 -2.52 -15.62
CA GLY A 290 -22.02 -3.49 -16.59
C GLY A 290 -21.46 -2.83 -17.84
N GLU A 291 -20.41 -3.43 -18.38
CA GLU A 291 -19.76 -3.05 -19.63
C GLU A 291 -18.80 -4.15 -20.14
N SER A 292 -17.95 -3.80 -21.09
CA SER A 292 -16.91 -4.67 -21.63
C SER A 292 -15.55 -4.00 -21.49
N VAL A 293 -14.52 -4.82 -21.19
CA VAL A 293 -13.10 -4.40 -21.21
C VAL A 293 -12.39 -5.21 -22.26
N TYR A 294 -11.51 -4.57 -23.01
CA TYR A 294 -10.77 -5.16 -24.12
C TYR A 294 -9.27 -5.02 -23.90
N LEU A 295 -8.54 -6.13 -24.10
CA LEU A 295 -7.07 -6.18 -24.10
C LEU A 295 -6.59 -6.37 -25.54
N ASN A 296 -5.79 -5.42 -26.03
CA ASN A 296 -5.26 -5.47 -27.39
C ASN A 296 -3.74 -5.60 -27.39
N ASP A 297 -3.21 -6.26 -28.42
CA ASP A 297 -1.78 -6.34 -28.70
C ASP A 297 -1.23 -5.00 -29.26
N PRO A 298 0.11 -4.84 -29.42
CA PRO A 298 0.71 -3.61 -29.95
C PRO A 298 0.32 -3.26 -31.40
N LEU A 299 -0.34 -4.16 -32.11
CA LEU A 299 -0.86 -3.93 -33.46
C LEU A 299 -2.35 -3.53 -33.46
N GLY A 300 -2.95 -3.45 -32.26
CA GLY A 300 -4.37 -3.17 -32.09
C GLY A 300 -5.30 -4.37 -32.31
N ASN A 301 -4.74 -5.59 -32.40
CA ASN A 301 -5.60 -6.77 -32.49
C ASN A 301 -6.13 -7.14 -31.11
N LEU A 302 -7.42 -7.45 -31.05
CA LEU A 302 -8.04 -7.96 -29.84
C LEU A 302 -7.43 -9.31 -29.43
N VAL A 303 -6.90 -9.37 -28.20
CA VAL A 303 -6.31 -10.58 -27.61
C VAL A 303 -7.32 -11.24 -26.69
N ASP A 304 -7.95 -10.45 -25.83
CA ASP A 304 -8.95 -10.93 -24.87
C ASP A 304 -9.98 -9.85 -24.54
N SER A 305 -11.12 -10.26 -24.03
CA SER A 305 -12.17 -9.35 -23.57
C SER A 305 -13.03 -9.97 -22.50
N ILE A 306 -13.47 -9.18 -21.55
CA ILE A 306 -14.45 -9.58 -20.54
C ILE A 306 -15.67 -8.67 -20.65
N THR A 307 -16.86 -9.27 -20.61
CA THR A 307 -18.15 -8.54 -20.57
C THR A 307 -18.89 -8.97 -19.32
N PHE A 308 -19.26 -8.01 -18.50
CA PHE A 308 -19.99 -8.26 -17.25
C PHE A 308 -21.27 -7.42 -17.18
N GLY A 309 -22.24 -7.93 -16.44
CA GLY A 309 -23.48 -7.21 -16.10
C GLY A 309 -23.31 -6.34 -14.86
N ALA A 310 -24.42 -5.86 -14.30
CA ALA A 310 -24.37 -5.07 -13.06
C ALA A 310 -23.71 -5.85 -11.91
N LEU A 311 -22.68 -5.26 -11.30
CA LEU A 311 -21.95 -5.80 -10.15
C LEU A 311 -22.29 -5.00 -8.88
N PRO A 312 -22.74 -5.66 -7.80
CA PRO A 312 -22.84 -5.03 -6.49
C PRO A 312 -21.46 -4.58 -5.97
N SER A 313 -21.45 -3.69 -4.96
CA SER A 313 -20.22 -3.26 -4.33
C SER A 313 -19.45 -4.43 -3.74
N ASN A 314 -18.14 -4.43 -3.97
CA ASN A 314 -17.18 -5.47 -3.52
C ASN A 314 -17.45 -6.87 -4.07
N ILE A 315 -18.15 -6.95 -5.19
CA ILE A 315 -18.29 -8.17 -5.99
C ILE A 315 -17.45 -7.98 -7.24
N SER A 316 -16.61 -8.95 -7.53
CA SER A 316 -15.85 -9.01 -8.77
C SER A 316 -16.47 -10.01 -9.76
N TYR A 317 -15.98 -9.99 -10.99
CA TYR A 317 -16.37 -10.90 -12.06
C TYR A 317 -15.12 -11.38 -12.78
N GLY A 318 -14.91 -12.69 -12.81
CA GLY A 318 -13.65 -13.23 -13.32
C GLY A 318 -13.76 -14.68 -13.77
N VAL A 319 -12.65 -15.22 -14.23
CA VAL A 319 -12.54 -16.58 -14.75
C VAL A 319 -12.44 -17.59 -13.60
N SER A 320 -13.32 -18.58 -13.59
CA SER A 320 -13.21 -19.71 -12.68
C SER A 320 -12.04 -20.62 -13.09
N PHE A 321 -11.12 -20.86 -12.16
CA PHE A 321 -9.97 -21.72 -12.37
C PHE A 321 -10.36 -23.19 -12.65
N GLU A 322 -11.48 -23.64 -12.09
CA GLU A 322 -11.93 -25.03 -12.25
C GLU A 322 -12.53 -25.35 -13.62
N ASN A 323 -13.26 -24.39 -14.21
CA ASN A 323 -14.12 -24.65 -15.37
C ASN A 323 -13.87 -23.71 -16.55
N ASP A 324 -12.97 -22.75 -16.41
CA ASP A 324 -12.66 -21.71 -17.42
C ASP A 324 -13.91 -20.94 -17.90
N ILE A 325 -14.84 -20.69 -16.97
CA ILE A 325 -16.06 -19.89 -17.19
C ILE A 325 -16.02 -18.62 -16.33
N TYR A 326 -16.71 -17.59 -16.77
CA TYR A 326 -16.81 -16.34 -15.99
C TYR A 326 -17.90 -16.43 -14.94
N VAL A 327 -17.56 -16.05 -13.69
CA VAL A 327 -18.45 -16.08 -12.53
C VAL A 327 -18.27 -14.83 -11.69
N ALA A 328 -19.27 -14.52 -10.84
CA ALA A 328 -19.14 -13.45 -9.85
C ALA A 328 -18.57 -14.02 -8.54
N TYR A 329 -17.60 -13.30 -7.95
CA TYR A 329 -16.95 -13.62 -6.69
C TYR A 329 -17.39 -12.70 -5.57
N GLN A 330 -17.81 -13.27 -4.44
CA GLN A 330 -18.16 -12.52 -3.23
C GLN A 330 -16.92 -12.03 -2.46
N ASN A 331 -15.81 -12.69 -2.66
CA ASN A 331 -14.51 -12.32 -2.12
C ASN A 331 -13.57 -12.11 -3.31
N PRO A 332 -13.37 -10.88 -3.77
CA PRO A 332 -12.40 -10.58 -4.81
C PRO A 332 -10.98 -10.97 -4.42
N THR A 333 -10.18 -11.42 -5.38
CA THR A 333 -8.84 -11.99 -5.14
C THR A 333 -7.74 -11.28 -5.95
N PRO A 334 -7.58 -9.92 -5.84
CA PRO A 334 -6.57 -9.22 -6.61
C PRO A 334 -5.15 -9.70 -6.26
N GLY A 335 -4.38 -10.07 -7.28
CA GLY A 335 -3.03 -10.61 -7.15
C GLY A 335 -2.95 -12.12 -6.89
N GLU A 336 -4.08 -12.80 -6.80
CA GLU A 336 -4.14 -14.22 -6.46
C GLU A 336 -5.06 -15.02 -7.41
N GLN A 337 -5.03 -16.32 -7.26
CA GLN A 337 -5.93 -17.21 -8.00
C GLN A 337 -7.38 -17.01 -7.55
N ASN A 338 -8.30 -16.88 -8.51
CA ASN A 338 -9.72 -16.78 -8.23
C ASN A 338 -10.24 -18.04 -7.54
N ASP A 339 -10.34 -18.00 -6.23
CA ASP A 339 -10.84 -19.07 -5.37
C ASP A 339 -12.15 -18.67 -4.70
N ASN A 340 -13.08 -19.66 -4.57
CA ASN A 340 -14.35 -19.56 -3.84
C ASN A 340 -15.44 -18.66 -4.47
N PHE A 341 -16.41 -19.30 -5.05
CA PHE A 341 -17.69 -18.71 -5.51
C PHE A 341 -18.55 -18.24 -4.34
#